data_c45158bed00ab93727f13967de85a93c
#
_entry.id   c45158bed00ab93727f13967de85a93c
#
_cell.length_a   1.000
_cell.length_b   1.000
_cell.length_c   1.000
_cell.angle_alpha   90.00
_cell.angle_beta   90.00
_cell.angle_gamma   90.00
#
_symmetry.space_group_name_H-M   'P 1'
#
loop_
_entity.id
_entity.type
_entity.pdbx_description
1 polymer ?
#
loop_
_entity_poly.entity_id
_entity_poly.type
_entity_poly.pdbx_seq_one_letter_code
_entity_poly.pdbx_strand_id
1 'polypeptide(L)'
;MTQDRPYTKLVSIACHDLVTPLSTVHGFARTLERLELDEPARRYVEMIGLAGEQMRELIEQLRIATQIEAGRYAPALVEVDSLELARGAAEALDDERVAVSGEGSGVMVDPDPTRRAVAQLARAAVRYGGHDGVELVVRGAELSISPLGRAAAPVLLGERFDELGGPAAAMLIRALGGSVSAEDERLLVRLPEPSPG
;
A
#
# COMPACT_ATOMS: atom_id res chain seq x y z
N MET A 1 -3.20 0.55 -29.56
CA MET A 1 -1.84 1.11 -29.48
C MET A 1 -1.86 2.18 -28.39
N THR A 2 -1.47 1.80 -27.17
CA THR A 2 -1.39 2.74 -26.05
C THR A 2 -0.13 3.58 -26.26
N GLN A 3 -0.29 4.87 -26.61
CA GLN A 3 0.84 5.78 -26.69
C GLN A 3 1.46 5.87 -25.29
N ASP A 4 2.68 5.37 -25.13
CA ASP A 4 3.51 5.59 -23.95
C ASP A 4 3.61 7.12 -23.76
N ARG A 5 2.85 7.66 -22.82
CA ARG A 5 2.90 9.10 -22.54
C ARG A 5 4.33 9.42 -22.11
N PRO A 6 4.99 10.42 -22.72
CA PRO A 6 6.41 10.74 -22.41
C PRO A 6 6.66 10.90 -20.90
N TYR A 7 5.66 11.41 -20.19
CA TYR A 7 5.66 11.58 -18.73
C TYR A 7 5.79 10.25 -17.98
N THR A 8 5.04 9.21 -18.36
CA THR A 8 5.08 7.89 -17.73
C THR A 8 6.47 7.27 -17.82
N LYS A 9 7.13 7.44 -18.98
CA LYS A 9 8.50 6.97 -19.20
C LYS A 9 9.51 7.72 -18.34
N LEU A 10 9.40 9.05 -18.24
CA LEU A 10 10.26 9.86 -17.38
C LEU A 10 10.13 9.48 -15.91
N VAL A 11 8.91 9.29 -15.41
CA VAL A 11 8.66 8.86 -14.04
C VAL A 11 9.26 7.47 -13.79
N SER A 12 9.11 6.54 -14.72
CA SER A 12 9.71 5.20 -14.61
C SER A 12 11.24 5.25 -14.51
N ILE A 13 11.89 6.10 -15.30
CA ILE A 13 13.35 6.30 -15.25
C ILE A 13 13.73 6.95 -13.90
N ALA A 14 13.02 7.99 -13.48
CA ALA A 14 13.28 8.65 -12.20
C ALA A 14 13.16 7.68 -11.01
N CYS A 15 12.14 6.82 -10.99
CA CYS A 15 12.00 5.78 -9.97
C CYS A 15 13.22 4.85 -9.95
N HIS A 16 13.66 4.39 -11.12
CA HIS A 16 14.83 3.52 -11.22
C HIS A 16 16.10 4.22 -10.70
N ASP A 17 16.33 5.45 -11.10
CA ASP A 17 17.53 6.19 -10.72
C ASP A 17 17.55 6.61 -9.24
N LEU A 18 16.38 6.75 -8.61
CA LEU A 18 16.27 7.03 -7.17
C LEU A 18 16.49 5.80 -6.28
N VAL A 19 16.22 4.59 -6.77
CA VAL A 19 16.43 3.34 -6.00
C VAL A 19 17.89 3.16 -5.60
N THR A 20 18.82 3.46 -6.51
CA THR A 20 20.26 3.24 -6.26
C THR A 20 20.82 4.09 -5.12
N PRO A 21 20.70 5.44 -5.13
CA PRO A 21 21.20 6.26 -4.02
C PRO A 21 20.46 5.98 -2.70
N LEU A 22 19.15 5.69 -2.76
CA LEU A 22 18.38 5.34 -1.60
C LEU A 22 18.84 4.02 -0.96
N SER A 23 19.12 2.99 -1.77
CA SER A 23 19.67 1.72 -1.29
C SER A 23 21.02 1.91 -0.60
N THR A 24 21.83 2.86 -1.08
CA THR A 24 23.11 3.22 -0.46
C THR A 24 22.89 3.86 0.92
N VAL A 25 21.99 4.85 1.01
CA VAL A 25 21.64 5.50 2.30
C VAL A 25 21.12 4.49 3.31
N HIS A 26 20.18 3.64 2.89
CA HIS A 26 19.61 2.60 3.73
C HIS A 26 20.65 1.57 4.19
N GLY A 27 21.54 1.17 3.28
CA GLY A 27 22.64 0.24 3.58
C GLY A 27 23.61 0.81 4.62
N PHE A 28 23.95 2.09 4.53
CA PHE A 28 24.78 2.75 5.55
C PHE A 28 24.06 2.90 6.88
N ALA A 29 22.77 3.28 6.90
CA ALA A 29 21.98 3.34 8.12
C ALA A 29 22.00 2.00 8.84
N ARG A 30 21.67 0.90 8.15
CA ARG A 30 21.72 -0.46 8.70
C ARG A 30 23.10 -0.91 9.17
N THR A 31 24.15 -0.43 8.53
CA THR A 31 25.52 -0.72 8.97
C THR A 31 25.85 0.00 10.27
N LEU A 32 25.44 1.27 10.36
CA LEU A 32 25.63 2.09 11.56
C LEU A 32 24.80 1.58 12.76
N GLU A 33 23.58 1.07 12.54
CA GLU A 33 22.74 0.44 13.59
C GLU A 33 23.41 -0.73 14.30
N ARG A 34 24.39 -1.41 13.64
CA ARG A 34 25.15 -2.51 14.21
C ARG A 34 26.37 -2.08 15.02
N LEU A 35 26.69 -0.80 15.00
CA LEU A 35 27.79 -0.24 15.77
C LEU A 35 27.31 0.19 17.17
N GLU A 36 28.23 0.19 18.13
CA GLU A 36 27.97 0.79 19.44
C GLU A 36 28.00 2.31 19.32
N LEU A 37 26.80 2.89 19.11
CA LEU A 37 26.61 4.32 19.03
C LEU A 37 26.07 4.87 20.36
N ASP A 38 26.45 6.08 20.70
CA ASP A 38 25.83 6.84 21.79
C ASP A 38 24.37 7.19 21.46
N GLU A 39 23.56 7.48 22.49
CA GLU A 39 22.13 7.70 22.32
C GLU A 39 21.74 8.74 21.24
N PRO A 40 22.36 9.92 21.12
CA PRO A 40 22.01 10.87 20.07
C PRO A 40 22.28 10.30 18.66
N ALA A 41 23.41 9.66 18.45
CA ALA A 41 23.78 9.10 17.15
C ALA A 41 22.90 7.92 16.76
N ARG A 42 22.60 7.01 17.69
CA ARG A 42 21.70 5.87 17.49
C ARG A 42 20.32 6.36 17.00
N ARG A 43 19.73 7.32 17.70
CA ARG A 43 18.44 7.88 17.33
C ARG A 43 18.42 8.50 15.93
N TYR A 44 19.49 9.20 15.54
CA TYR A 44 19.59 9.76 14.19
C TYR A 44 19.70 8.67 13.13
N VAL A 45 20.44 7.60 13.39
CA VAL A 45 20.56 6.48 12.45
C VAL A 45 19.23 5.75 12.27
N GLU A 46 18.49 5.50 13.36
CA GLU A 46 17.13 4.93 13.30
C GLU A 46 16.20 5.82 12.48
N MET A 47 16.23 7.14 12.69
CA MET A 47 15.41 8.07 11.91
C MET A 47 15.78 8.08 10.41
N ILE A 48 17.06 7.98 10.08
CA ILE A 48 17.53 7.87 8.69
C ILE A 48 17.06 6.55 8.07
N GLY A 49 17.12 5.45 8.80
CA GLY A 49 16.64 4.15 8.38
C GLY A 49 15.13 4.18 8.06
N LEU A 50 14.33 4.71 8.98
CA LEU A 50 12.89 4.87 8.81
C LEU A 50 12.53 5.76 7.60
N ALA A 51 13.20 6.90 7.45
CA ALA A 51 12.99 7.78 6.31
C ALA A 51 13.36 7.11 4.99
N GLY A 52 14.45 6.34 4.97
CA GLY A 52 14.87 5.55 3.81
C GLY A 52 13.82 4.51 3.40
N GLU A 53 13.24 3.81 4.37
CA GLU A 53 12.18 2.83 4.13
C GLU A 53 10.91 3.50 3.56
N GLN A 54 10.49 4.63 4.13
CA GLN A 54 9.35 5.41 3.62
C GLN A 54 9.57 5.87 2.18
N MET A 55 10.77 6.35 1.84
CA MET A 55 11.10 6.75 0.47
C MET A 55 11.05 5.55 -0.49
N ARG A 56 11.54 4.38 -0.07
CA ARG A 56 11.49 3.16 -0.85
C ARG A 56 10.04 2.74 -1.15
N GLU A 57 9.16 2.80 -0.15
CA GLU A 57 7.74 2.52 -0.33
C GLU A 57 7.09 3.47 -1.35
N LEU A 58 7.37 4.77 -1.26
CA LEU A 58 6.82 5.77 -2.19
C LEU A 58 7.30 5.54 -3.63
N ILE A 59 8.58 5.23 -3.82
CA ILE A 59 9.13 4.92 -5.14
C ILE A 59 8.47 3.67 -5.72
N GLU A 60 8.27 2.62 -4.91
CA GLU A 60 7.63 1.40 -5.37
C GLU A 60 6.15 1.62 -5.76
N GLN A 61 5.41 2.40 -4.97
CA GLN A 61 4.03 2.79 -5.30
C GLN A 61 3.97 3.55 -6.62
N LEU A 62 4.87 4.51 -6.81
CA LEU A 62 4.94 5.30 -8.03
C LEU A 62 5.32 4.42 -9.24
N ARG A 63 6.23 3.46 -9.05
CA ARG A 63 6.63 2.49 -10.08
C ARG A 63 5.44 1.63 -10.52
N ILE A 64 4.70 1.07 -9.57
CA ILE A 64 3.51 0.24 -9.85
C ILE A 64 2.44 1.09 -10.56
N ALA A 65 2.11 2.26 -10.03
CA ALA A 65 1.15 3.17 -10.65
C ALA A 65 1.53 3.52 -12.10
N THR A 66 2.82 3.79 -12.34
CA THR A 66 3.35 4.09 -13.68
C THR A 66 3.23 2.89 -14.62
N GLN A 67 3.46 1.66 -14.13
CA GLN A 67 3.30 0.44 -14.93
C GLN A 67 1.84 0.17 -15.28
N ILE A 68 0.91 0.41 -14.33
CA ILE A 68 -0.53 0.29 -14.56
C ILE A 68 -0.98 1.30 -15.61
N GLU A 69 -0.60 2.57 -15.48
CA GLU A 69 -0.94 3.64 -16.44
C GLU A 69 -0.38 3.36 -17.85
N ALA A 70 0.76 2.71 -17.93
CA ALA A 70 1.37 2.30 -19.20
C ALA A 70 0.77 1.00 -19.78
N GLY A 71 -0.13 0.32 -19.07
CA GLY A 71 -0.66 -0.99 -19.47
C GLY A 71 0.41 -2.10 -19.46
N ARG A 72 1.45 -1.95 -18.67
CA ARG A 72 2.60 -2.89 -18.59
C ARG A 72 2.70 -3.61 -17.24
N TYR A 73 1.74 -3.37 -16.35
CA TYR A 73 1.70 -4.08 -15.08
C TYR A 73 1.35 -5.55 -15.32
N ALA A 74 2.25 -6.45 -14.93
CA ALA A 74 2.11 -7.89 -15.06
C ALA A 74 2.19 -8.51 -13.65
N PRO A 75 1.05 -8.72 -12.96
CA PRO A 75 1.02 -9.29 -11.62
C PRO A 75 1.38 -10.77 -11.60
N ALA A 76 2.08 -11.22 -10.57
CA ALA A 76 2.28 -12.64 -10.27
C ALA A 76 1.07 -13.15 -9.47
N LEU A 77 -0.01 -13.51 -10.17
CA LEU A 77 -1.26 -13.93 -9.53
C LEU A 77 -1.11 -15.30 -8.89
N VAL A 78 -1.46 -15.40 -7.60
CA VAL A 78 -1.59 -16.66 -6.84
C VAL A 78 -2.85 -16.60 -5.98
N GLU A 79 -3.39 -17.76 -5.67
CA GLU A 79 -4.50 -17.87 -4.75
C GLU A 79 -4.01 -17.74 -3.31
N VAL A 80 -4.59 -16.83 -2.55
CA VAL A 80 -4.31 -16.61 -1.12
C VAL A 80 -5.62 -16.39 -0.36
N ASP A 81 -5.61 -16.65 0.95
CA ASP A 81 -6.74 -16.33 1.81
C ASP A 81 -6.79 -14.83 2.07
N SER A 82 -7.97 -14.22 1.88
CA SER A 82 -8.17 -12.77 2.05
C SER A 82 -8.02 -12.30 3.49
N LEU A 83 -8.34 -13.15 4.49
CA LEU A 83 -8.15 -12.82 5.91
C LEU A 83 -6.65 -12.86 6.28
N GLU A 84 -5.90 -13.84 5.79
CA GLU A 84 -4.44 -13.88 5.97
C GLU A 84 -3.78 -12.66 5.33
N LEU A 85 -4.22 -12.26 4.15
CA LEU A 85 -3.74 -11.05 3.49
C LEU A 85 -4.03 -9.79 4.29
N ALA A 86 -5.24 -9.68 4.87
CA ALA A 86 -5.63 -8.55 5.71
C ALA A 86 -4.83 -8.51 7.03
N ARG A 87 -4.61 -9.66 7.66
CA ARG A 87 -3.77 -9.77 8.87
C ARG A 87 -2.33 -9.37 8.59
N GLY A 88 -1.74 -9.89 7.52
CA GLY A 88 -0.39 -9.50 7.13
C GLY A 88 -0.26 -8.01 6.76
N ALA A 89 -1.33 -7.38 6.27
CA ALA A 89 -1.37 -5.94 6.05
C ALA A 89 -1.37 -5.14 7.36
N ALA A 90 -2.14 -5.56 8.36
CA ALA A 90 -2.19 -4.93 9.68
C ALA A 90 -0.88 -5.12 10.45
N GLU A 91 -0.30 -6.32 10.42
CA GLU A 91 1.02 -6.59 11.02
C GLU A 91 2.12 -5.71 10.41
N ALA A 92 2.11 -5.50 9.09
CA ALA A 92 3.08 -4.66 8.42
C ALA A 92 2.95 -3.17 8.76
N LEU A 93 1.76 -2.73 9.23
CA LEU A 93 1.55 -1.36 9.71
C LEU A 93 2.15 -1.13 11.08
N ASP A 94 2.22 -2.18 11.91
CA ASP A 94 2.63 -2.10 13.32
C ASP A 94 1.89 -0.98 14.07
N ASP A 95 0.58 -0.88 13.82
CA ASP A 95 -0.29 0.18 14.35
C ASP A 95 -1.48 -0.46 15.07
N GLU A 96 -1.48 -0.37 16.41
CA GLU A 96 -2.53 -0.93 17.28
C GLU A 96 -3.92 -0.35 17.00
N ARG A 97 -4.01 0.74 16.24
CA ARG A 97 -5.27 1.34 15.81
C ARG A 97 -5.96 0.61 14.66
N VAL A 98 -5.35 -0.44 14.11
CA VAL A 98 -5.91 -1.24 13.02
C VAL A 98 -6.23 -2.64 13.53
N ALA A 99 -7.51 -2.92 13.75
CA ALA A 99 -7.98 -4.25 14.13
C ALA A 99 -8.46 -5.02 12.89
N VAL A 100 -8.27 -6.36 12.90
CA VAL A 100 -8.71 -7.24 11.80
C VAL A 100 -9.64 -8.31 12.35
N SER A 101 -10.81 -8.48 11.72
CA SER A 101 -11.80 -9.50 12.08
C SER A 101 -12.46 -10.10 10.83
N GLY A 102 -13.26 -11.16 11.04
CA GLY A 102 -14.10 -11.76 9.99
C GLY A 102 -13.61 -13.11 9.48
N GLU A 103 -14.11 -13.52 8.32
CA GLU A 103 -13.81 -14.79 7.66
C GLU A 103 -13.39 -14.54 6.21
N GLY A 104 -12.26 -15.14 5.80
CA GLY A 104 -11.70 -15.02 4.46
C GLY A 104 -12.22 -16.07 3.48
N SER A 105 -11.82 -15.91 2.24
CA SER A 105 -11.93 -16.91 1.17
C SER A 105 -10.72 -16.81 0.24
N GLY A 106 -10.56 -17.78 -0.68
CA GLY A 106 -9.55 -17.71 -1.72
C GLY A 106 -9.78 -16.50 -2.63
N VAL A 107 -8.72 -15.73 -2.85
CA VAL A 107 -8.68 -14.60 -3.81
C VAL A 107 -7.45 -14.74 -4.71
N MET A 108 -7.57 -14.31 -5.97
CA MET A 108 -6.51 -14.43 -6.98
C MET A 108 -5.80 -13.10 -7.14
N VAL A 109 -4.68 -12.91 -6.45
CA VAL A 109 -3.97 -11.62 -6.39
C VAL A 109 -2.45 -11.81 -6.47
N ASP A 110 -1.70 -10.72 -6.64
CA ASP A 110 -0.26 -10.65 -6.38
C ASP A 110 -0.09 -10.30 -4.88
N PRO A 111 0.36 -11.24 -4.01
CA PRO A 111 0.20 -11.10 -2.56
C PRO A 111 0.91 -9.90 -1.96
N ASP A 112 2.19 -9.69 -2.31
CA ASP A 112 3.00 -8.65 -1.68
C ASP A 112 2.55 -7.23 -2.05
N PRO A 113 2.32 -6.88 -3.33
CA PRO A 113 1.73 -5.60 -3.68
C PRO A 113 0.33 -5.40 -3.10
N THR A 114 -0.51 -6.45 -3.08
CA THR A 114 -1.88 -6.35 -2.56
C THR A 114 -1.90 -6.15 -1.05
N ARG A 115 -1.07 -6.86 -0.29
CA ARG A 115 -0.90 -6.67 1.15
C ARG A 115 -0.49 -5.23 1.47
N ARG A 116 0.49 -4.68 0.75
CA ARG A 116 0.91 -3.27 0.89
C ARG A 116 -0.21 -2.30 0.54
N ALA A 117 -0.99 -2.60 -0.51
CA ALA A 117 -2.13 -1.76 -0.88
C ALA A 117 -3.20 -1.72 0.22
N VAL A 118 -3.58 -2.87 0.79
CA VAL A 118 -4.52 -2.93 1.91
C VAL A 118 -3.98 -2.17 3.12
N ALA A 119 -2.69 -2.32 3.45
CA ALA A 119 -2.04 -1.56 4.52
C ALA A 119 -2.11 -0.05 4.28
N GLN A 120 -1.83 0.43 3.06
CA GLN A 120 -1.91 1.85 2.72
C GLN A 120 -3.33 2.40 2.82
N LEU A 121 -4.34 1.64 2.40
CA LEU A 121 -5.75 2.03 2.55
C LEU A 121 -6.14 2.14 4.02
N ALA A 122 -5.74 1.19 4.87
CA ALA A 122 -6.00 1.23 6.31
C ALA A 122 -5.27 2.42 6.98
N ARG A 123 -3.99 2.65 6.65
CA ARG A 123 -3.19 3.79 7.14
C ARG A 123 -3.84 5.12 6.79
N ALA A 124 -4.28 5.27 5.54
CA ALA A 124 -4.95 6.50 5.09
C ALA A 124 -6.31 6.68 5.76
N ALA A 125 -7.08 5.60 5.99
CA ALA A 125 -8.32 5.66 6.74
C ALA A 125 -8.10 6.15 8.18
N VAL A 126 -7.07 5.66 8.88
CA VAL A 126 -6.67 6.17 10.21
C VAL A 126 -6.27 7.64 10.14
N ARG A 127 -5.41 8.01 9.17
CA ARG A 127 -4.84 9.36 9.08
C ARG A 127 -5.86 10.44 8.75
N TYR A 128 -6.78 10.16 7.83
CA TYR A 128 -7.76 11.14 7.32
C TYR A 128 -9.16 10.91 7.88
N GLY A 129 -9.38 9.79 8.58
CA GLY A 129 -10.69 9.41 9.12
C GLY A 129 -11.16 10.24 10.29
N GLY A 130 -10.24 10.84 11.06
CA GLY A 130 -10.56 11.60 12.27
C GLY A 130 -11.05 10.74 13.44
N HIS A 131 -10.76 9.43 13.42
CA HIS A 131 -11.09 8.45 14.44
C HIS A 131 -9.83 7.89 15.12
N ASP A 132 -9.98 7.37 16.33
CA ASP A 132 -8.86 6.80 17.10
C ASP A 132 -8.33 5.49 16.52
N GLY A 133 -9.10 4.81 15.67
CA GLY A 133 -8.70 3.60 14.98
C GLY A 133 -9.72 3.18 13.92
N VAL A 134 -9.38 2.12 13.20
CA VAL A 134 -10.24 1.51 12.18
C VAL A 134 -10.29 0.00 12.34
N GLU A 135 -11.40 -0.59 11.97
CA GLU A 135 -11.57 -2.04 11.86
C GLU A 135 -11.58 -2.46 10.40
N LEU A 136 -10.75 -3.44 10.07
CA LEU A 136 -10.70 -4.12 8.79
C LEU A 136 -11.48 -5.44 8.93
N VAL A 137 -12.73 -5.44 8.46
CA VAL A 137 -13.59 -6.63 8.51
C VAL A 137 -13.57 -7.35 7.17
N VAL A 138 -13.23 -8.65 7.20
CA VAL A 138 -13.17 -9.51 6.01
C VAL A 138 -14.43 -10.38 5.92
N ARG A 139 -15.05 -10.42 4.75
CA ARG A 139 -16.19 -11.29 4.42
C ARG A 139 -15.99 -11.92 3.05
N GLY A 140 -15.46 -13.11 3.02
CA GLY A 140 -15.07 -13.74 1.76
C GLY A 140 -14.02 -12.90 1.02
N ALA A 141 -14.28 -12.54 -0.23
CA ALA A 141 -13.38 -11.72 -1.05
C ALA A 141 -13.50 -10.20 -0.79
N GLU A 142 -14.39 -9.77 0.12
CA GLU A 142 -14.63 -8.37 0.43
C GLU A 142 -13.98 -7.99 1.77
N LEU A 143 -13.25 -6.86 1.76
CA LEU A 143 -12.69 -6.21 2.93
C LEU A 143 -13.39 -4.88 3.12
N SER A 144 -13.86 -4.58 4.34
CA SER A 144 -14.41 -3.28 4.68
C SER A 144 -13.56 -2.60 5.76
N ILE A 145 -13.18 -1.34 5.54
CA ILE A 145 -12.42 -0.52 6.50
C ILE A 145 -13.39 0.53 7.06
N SER A 146 -13.60 0.52 8.36
CA SER A 146 -14.50 1.45 9.05
C SER A 146 -14.01 1.78 10.47
N PRO A 147 -14.38 2.94 11.03
CA PRO A 147 -15.15 4.01 10.40
C PRO A 147 -14.31 4.80 9.39
N LEU A 148 -14.94 5.24 8.30
CA LEU A 148 -14.30 6.08 7.29
C LEU A 148 -14.81 7.51 7.40
N GLY A 149 -13.96 8.42 7.82
CA GLY A 149 -14.31 9.85 7.85
C GLY A 149 -14.60 10.41 6.46
N ARG A 150 -15.53 11.35 6.36
CA ARG A 150 -15.93 11.99 5.09
C ARG A 150 -14.76 12.60 4.31
N ALA A 151 -13.72 13.07 5.01
CA ALA A 151 -12.52 13.63 4.38
C ALA A 151 -11.59 12.57 3.78
N ALA A 152 -11.66 11.32 4.24
CA ALA A 152 -10.79 10.23 3.80
C ALA A 152 -11.23 9.65 2.44
N ALA A 153 -12.52 9.50 2.20
CA ALA A 153 -13.05 8.88 0.99
C ALA A 153 -12.52 9.50 -0.32
N PRO A 154 -12.54 10.84 -0.52
CA PRO A 154 -12.01 11.45 -1.75
C PRO A 154 -10.51 11.22 -1.95
N VAL A 155 -9.72 11.16 -0.85
CA VAL A 155 -8.29 10.88 -0.92
C VAL A 155 -8.04 9.43 -1.33
N LEU A 156 -8.71 8.48 -0.67
CA LEU A 156 -8.56 7.04 -0.93
C LEU A 156 -9.04 6.64 -2.32
N LEU A 157 -10.08 7.28 -2.84
CA LEU A 157 -10.60 7.01 -4.18
C LEU A 157 -9.80 7.68 -5.31
N GLY A 158 -8.84 8.55 -4.96
CA GLY A 158 -8.03 9.30 -5.92
C GLY A 158 -8.75 10.49 -6.55
N GLU A 159 -9.80 11.00 -5.89
CA GLU A 159 -10.50 12.23 -6.29
C GLU A 159 -9.78 13.48 -5.77
N ARG A 160 -9.01 13.32 -4.69
CA ARG A 160 -8.13 14.34 -4.11
C ARG A 160 -6.75 13.74 -3.84
N PHE A 161 -5.70 14.40 -4.35
CA PHE A 161 -4.32 13.91 -4.28
C PHE A 161 -3.54 14.59 -3.14
N ASP A 162 -3.87 14.27 -1.91
CA ASP A 162 -3.16 14.74 -0.72
C ASP A 162 -1.99 13.81 -0.33
N GLU A 163 -2.02 12.60 -0.85
CA GLU A 163 -0.98 11.58 -0.69
C GLU A 163 -0.94 10.64 -1.89
N LEU A 164 0.11 9.81 -1.99
CA LEU A 164 0.26 8.83 -3.06
C LEU A 164 -0.33 7.46 -2.70
N GLY A 165 -0.22 7.06 -1.43
CA GLY A 165 -0.48 5.69 -0.98
C GLY A 165 -1.89 5.18 -1.26
N GLY A 166 -2.92 5.89 -0.82
CA GLY A 166 -4.32 5.52 -1.03
C GLY A 166 -4.71 5.40 -2.51
N PRO A 167 -4.50 6.45 -3.32
CA PRO A 167 -4.78 6.41 -4.75
C PRO A 167 -4.03 5.28 -5.49
N ALA A 168 -2.74 5.10 -5.22
CA ALA A 168 -1.95 4.03 -5.85
C ALA A 168 -2.45 2.63 -5.45
N ALA A 169 -2.85 2.45 -4.18
CA ALA A 169 -3.45 1.22 -3.70
C ALA A 169 -4.77 0.91 -4.41
N ALA A 170 -5.66 1.90 -4.54
CA ALA A 170 -6.91 1.76 -5.27
C ALA A 170 -6.69 1.44 -6.76
N MET A 171 -5.69 2.05 -7.39
CA MET A 171 -5.29 1.73 -8.77
C MET A 171 -4.83 0.28 -8.90
N LEU A 172 -4.00 -0.20 -7.97
CA LEU A 172 -3.51 -1.58 -7.96
C LEU A 172 -4.67 -2.58 -7.84
N ILE A 173 -5.57 -2.40 -6.86
CA ILE A 173 -6.72 -3.27 -6.67
C ILE A 173 -7.57 -3.35 -7.95
N ARG A 174 -7.84 -2.21 -8.59
CA ARG A 174 -8.59 -2.17 -9.86
C ARG A 174 -7.85 -2.85 -11.00
N ALA A 175 -6.52 -2.70 -11.08
CA ALA A 175 -5.69 -3.34 -12.10
C ALA A 175 -5.64 -4.87 -11.95
N LEU A 176 -5.83 -5.40 -10.74
CA LEU A 176 -5.98 -6.82 -10.46
C LEU A 176 -7.39 -7.37 -10.81
N GLY A 177 -8.33 -6.51 -11.19
CA GLY A 177 -9.72 -6.90 -11.48
C GLY A 177 -10.66 -6.74 -10.28
N GLY A 178 -10.18 -6.18 -9.18
CA GLY A 178 -10.98 -5.85 -8.00
C GLY A 178 -11.66 -4.49 -8.09
N SER A 179 -12.27 -4.06 -7.00
CA SER A 179 -12.90 -2.73 -6.89
C SER A 179 -12.64 -2.08 -5.54
N VAL A 180 -12.66 -0.74 -5.53
CA VAL A 180 -12.58 0.08 -4.33
C VAL A 180 -13.67 1.14 -4.41
N SER A 181 -14.55 1.18 -3.42
CA SER A 181 -15.64 2.17 -3.28
C SER A 181 -15.75 2.64 -1.83
N ALA A 182 -16.46 3.74 -1.62
CA ALA A 182 -16.79 4.25 -0.28
C ALA A 182 -18.30 4.38 -0.16
N GLU A 183 -18.88 3.73 0.86
CA GLU A 183 -20.30 3.70 1.14
C GLU A 183 -20.52 3.71 2.66
N ASP A 184 -21.50 4.47 3.14
CA ASP A 184 -21.95 4.47 4.54
C ASP A 184 -20.80 4.56 5.57
N GLU A 185 -19.86 5.47 5.37
CA GLU A 185 -18.68 5.67 6.21
C GLU A 185 -17.77 4.42 6.29
N ARG A 186 -17.74 3.63 5.20
CA ARG A 186 -16.86 2.48 5.02
C ARG A 186 -16.15 2.57 3.68
N LEU A 187 -14.92 2.11 3.65
CA LEU A 187 -14.23 1.79 2.41
C LEU A 187 -14.43 0.30 2.13
N LEU A 188 -14.98 0.00 0.97
CA LEU A 188 -15.18 -1.38 0.52
C LEU A 188 -14.11 -1.72 -0.53
N VAL A 189 -13.40 -2.80 -0.30
CA VAL A 189 -12.37 -3.34 -1.19
C VAL A 189 -12.80 -4.76 -1.56
N ARG A 190 -13.10 -5.00 -2.82
CA ARG A 190 -13.38 -6.33 -3.32
C ARG A 190 -12.19 -6.85 -4.11
N LEU A 191 -11.68 -7.99 -3.71
CA LEU A 191 -10.58 -8.68 -4.39
C LEU A 191 -11.14 -9.68 -5.43
N PRO A 192 -10.39 -9.97 -6.51
CA PRO A 192 -10.85 -10.93 -7.51
C PRO A 192 -10.86 -12.36 -6.94
N GLU A 193 -11.95 -13.07 -7.14
CA GLU A 193 -12.09 -14.47 -6.79
C GLU A 193 -11.42 -15.38 -7.84
N PRO A 194 -10.97 -16.59 -7.47
CA PRO A 194 -10.51 -17.56 -8.44
C PRO A 194 -11.60 -17.85 -9.46
N SER A 195 -11.24 -17.93 -10.74
CA SER A 195 -12.19 -18.35 -11.77
C SER A 195 -12.68 -19.77 -11.46
N PRO A 196 -13.99 -20.04 -11.51
CA PRO A 196 -14.46 -21.40 -11.41
C PRO A 196 -13.85 -22.23 -12.53
N GLY A 197 -13.14 -23.30 -12.16
CA GLY A 197 -12.48 -24.22 -13.10
C GLY A 197 -13.47 -25.00 -13.99
#